data_fc89b702246539b1305e47958a650566
#
_entry.id   fc89b702246539b1305e47958a650566
#
_cell.length_a   1.000
_cell.length_b   1.000
_cell.length_c   1.000
_cell.angle_alpha   90.00
_cell.angle_beta   90.00
_cell.angle_gamma   90.00
#
_symmetry.space_group_name_H-M   'P 1'
#
loop_
_entity.id
_entity.type
_entity.pdbx_description
1 polymer ?
#
loop_
_entity_poly.entity_id
_entity_poly.type
_entity_poly.pdbx_seq_one_letter_code
_entity_poly.pdbx_strand_id
1 'polypeptide(L)'
;MINFTTNTYTLKREILNFSNKISRKLSKPNRKFTADMTYGMLASGSCLLTDVVDQLHEDSKKVNSVERLTRHLNKGIPNAALSSYLHTIRKWVPNEPVIHIDDSDIIKPDGRKFEALGLVRDGSKSTDTKNVYEKGYHVTEACVMTKSNHPVSIYSKIHSSKEKTFTSVNNVTFDAMERGKAMFGK
;
A
#
# COMPACT_ATOMS: atom_id res chain seq x y z
N MET A 1 -33.51 -11.37 8.12
CA MET A 1 -32.95 -10.02 8.27
C MET A 1 -31.48 -10.18 8.58
N ILE A 2 -30.59 -9.86 7.63
CA ILE A 2 -29.14 -9.94 7.84
C ILE A 2 -28.78 -8.80 8.81
N ASN A 3 -28.23 -9.16 9.95
CA ASN A 3 -27.90 -8.20 11.01
C ASN A 3 -26.60 -7.47 10.61
N PHE A 4 -26.70 -6.32 9.94
CA PHE A 4 -25.57 -5.51 9.46
C PHE A 4 -24.56 -5.21 10.57
N THR A 5 -25.02 -5.00 11.79
CA THR A 5 -24.16 -4.73 12.96
C THR A 5 -23.22 -5.89 13.27
N THR A 6 -23.70 -7.14 13.18
CA THR A 6 -22.89 -8.33 13.43
C THR A 6 -21.82 -8.53 12.36
N ASN A 7 -22.14 -8.28 11.08
CA ASN A 7 -21.19 -8.41 9.99
C ASN A 7 -20.07 -7.33 10.06
N THR A 8 -20.44 -6.08 10.38
CA THR A 8 -19.46 -4.99 10.55
C THR A 8 -18.51 -5.27 11.72
N TYR A 9 -19.04 -5.77 12.85
CA TYR A 9 -18.21 -6.13 14.00
C TYR A 9 -17.24 -7.30 13.66
N THR A 10 -17.72 -8.30 12.95
CA THR A 10 -16.91 -9.43 12.52
C THR A 10 -15.79 -8.98 11.58
N LEU A 11 -16.11 -8.14 10.59
CA LEU A 11 -15.12 -7.59 9.66
C LEU A 11 -14.06 -6.77 10.40
N LYS A 12 -14.46 -5.87 11.30
CA LYS A 12 -13.53 -5.10 12.13
C LYS A 12 -12.58 -6.01 12.91
N ARG A 13 -13.11 -7.06 13.52
CA ARG A 13 -12.31 -8.04 14.28
C ARG A 13 -11.29 -8.75 13.38
N GLU A 14 -11.68 -9.17 12.18
CA GLU A 14 -10.77 -9.84 11.24
C GLU A 14 -9.65 -8.90 10.76
N ILE A 15 -9.99 -7.64 10.45
CA ILE A 15 -8.99 -6.62 10.07
C ILE A 15 -7.99 -6.41 11.21
N LEU A 16 -8.45 -6.26 12.45
CA LEU A 16 -7.58 -6.08 13.61
C LEU A 16 -6.73 -7.33 13.91
N ASN A 17 -7.29 -8.53 13.76
CA ASN A 17 -6.55 -9.77 13.89
C ASN A 17 -5.42 -9.88 12.86
N PHE A 18 -5.72 -9.55 11.61
CA PHE A 18 -4.69 -9.50 10.56
C PHE A 18 -3.60 -8.48 10.87
N SER A 19 -3.98 -7.24 11.21
CA SER A 19 -3.04 -6.17 11.59
C SER A 19 -2.14 -6.58 12.74
N ASN A 20 -2.71 -7.17 13.78
CA ASN A 20 -1.96 -7.67 14.93
C ASN A 20 -0.98 -8.78 14.55
N LYS A 21 -1.36 -9.63 13.60
CA LYS A 21 -0.50 -10.72 13.12
C LYS A 21 0.72 -10.19 12.38
N ILE A 22 0.54 -9.27 11.43
CA ILE A 22 1.64 -8.71 10.64
C ILE A 22 2.53 -7.76 11.46
N SER A 23 2.01 -7.17 12.52
CA SER A 23 2.74 -6.23 13.40
C SER A 23 3.27 -6.86 14.70
N ARG A 24 3.11 -8.18 14.91
CA ARG A 24 3.43 -8.86 16.19
C ARG A 24 4.86 -8.60 16.67
N LYS A 25 5.82 -8.48 15.76
CA LYS A 25 7.24 -8.25 16.08
C LYS A 25 7.59 -6.77 16.25
N LEU A 26 6.63 -5.87 16.13
CA LEU A 26 6.85 -4.43 16.25
C LEU A 26 6.66 -3.95 17.68
N SER A 27 7.20 -2.77 17.97
CA SER A 27 6.94 -2.06 19.22
C SER A 27 5.45 -1.72 19.38
N LYS A 28 4.99 -1.55 20.62
CA LYS A 28 3.57 -1.23 20.91
C LYS A 28 3.04 -0.03 20.12
N PRO A 29 3.78 1.12 19.99
CA PRO A 29 3.32 2.24 19.17
C PRO A 29 3.17 1.88 17.68
N ASN A 30 4.12 1.13 17.11
CA ASN A 30 4.05 0.71 15.72
C ASN A 30 2.92 -0.29 15.46
N ARG A 31 2.64 -1.18 16.42
CA ARG A 31 1.48 -2.08 16.34
C ARG A 31 0.17 -1.31 16.32
N LYS A 32 0.02 -0.32 17.22
CA LYS A 32 -1.17 0.55 17.22
C LYS A 32 -1.28 1.29 15.88
N PHE A 33 -0.20 1.89 15.39
CA PHE A 33 -0.18 2.56 14.10
C PHE A 33 -0.63 1.64 12.95
N THR A 34 -0.09 0.41 12.87
CA THR A 34 -0.48 -0.57 11.85
C THR A 34 -1.97 -0.90 11.93
N ALA A 35 -2.51 -1.12 13.13
CA ALA A 35 -3.91 -1.42 13.33
C ALA A 35 -4.82 -0.24 12.95
N ASP A 36 -4.47 0.98 13.39
CA ASP A 36 -5.21 2.22 13.11
C ASP A 36 -5.27 2.49 11.60
N MET A 37 -4.11 2.40 10.90
CA MET A 37 -4.05 2.62 9.46
C MET A 37 -4.82 1.56 8.70
N THR A 38 -4.58 0.27 8.99
CA THR A 38 -5.25 -0.82 8.26
C THR A 38 -6.77 -0.74 8.43
N TYR A 39 -7.24 -0.56 9.66
CA TYR A 39 -8.68 -0.45 9.91
C TYR A 39 -9.27 0.84 9.32
N GLY A 40 -8.64 1.99 9.58
CA GLY A 40 -9.16 3.29 9.15
C GLY A 40 -9.24 3.43 7.64
N MET A 41 -8.21 3.00 6.90
CA MET A 41 -8.21 3.02 5.43
C MET A 41 -9.31 2.11 4.84
N LEU A 42 -9.47 0.90 5.37
CA LEU A 42 -10.49 -0.03 4.90
C LEU A 42 -11.91 0.45 5.27
N ALA A 43 -12.09 1.03 6.45
CA ALA A 43 -13.39 1.52 6.91
C ALA A 43 -13.83 2.81 6.21
N SER A 44 -12.89 3.71 5.90
CA SER A 44 -13.19 4.97 5.18
C SER A 44 -13.20 4.83 3.67
N GLY A 45 -12.57 3.79 3.10
CA GLY A 45 -12.30 3.70 1.66
C GLY A 45 -11.34 4.79 1.16
N SER A 46 -10.57 5.42 2.05
CA SER A 46 -9.72 6.58 1.77
C SER A 46 -8.32 6.40 2.38
N CYS A 47 -7.31 6.99 1.71
CA CYS A 47 -5.95 7.10 2.24
C CYS A 47 -5.70 8.46 2.93
N LEU A 48 -6.67 9.36 2.97
CA LEU A 48 -6.55 10.64 3.66
C LEU A 48 -6.59 10.43 5.17
N LEU A 49 -5.57 10.92 5.88
CA LEU A 49 -5.46 10.71 7.33
C LEU A 49 -6.64 11.26 8.12
N THR A 50 -7.28 12.33 7.62
CA THR A 50 -8.48 12.90 8.22
C THR A 50 -9.66 11.92 8.20
N ASP A 51 -9.83 11.21 7.08
CA ASP A 51 -10.91 10.23 6.90
C ASP A 51 -10.62 8.96 7.69
N VAL A 52 -9.34 8.53 7.69
CA VAL A 52 -8.85 7.41 8.51
C VAL A 52 -9.16 7.67 9.98
N VAL A 53 -8.80 8.86 10.51
CA VAL A 53 -8.99 9.22 11.93
C VAL A 53 -10.46 9.25 12.31
N ASP A 54 -11.36 9.68 11.42
CA ASP A 54 -12.80 9.69 11.69
C ASP A 54 -13.36 8.29 11.96
N GLN A 55 -12.75 7.25 11.40
CA GLN A 55 -13.16 5.86 11.64
C GLN A 55 -12.58 5.26 12.95
N LEU A 56 -11.57 5.89 13.53
CA LEU A 56 -10.94 5.36 14.76
C LEU A 56 -11.76 5.61 16.02
N HIS A 57 -12.61 6.63 16.00
CA HIS A 57 -13.45 7.04 17.14
C HIS A 57 -12.66 7.19 18.46
N GLU A 58 -11.47 7.82 18.38
CA GLU A 58 -10.62 8.08 19.55
C GLU A 58 -11.17 9.30 20.34
N ASP A 59 -11.05 9.25 21.66
CA ASP A 59 -11.45 10.37 22.55
C ASP A 59 -10.56 11.61 22.41
N SER A 60 -9.40 11.47 21.74
CA SER A 60 -8.47 12.57 21.50
C SER A 60 -8.98 13.50 20.39
N LYS A 61 -8.56 14.78 20.43
CA LYS A 61 -8.86 15.72 19.35
C LYS A 61 -8.35 15.18 18.01
N LYS A 62 -9.15 15.28 16.95
CA LYS A 62 -8.85 14.80 15.60
C LYS A 62 -7.45 15.22 15.12
N VAL A 63 -7.06 16.49 15.35
CA VAL A 63 -5.76 17.01 14.97
C VAL A 63 -4.60 16.21 15.60
N ASN A 64 -4.71 15.83 16.87
CA ASN A 64 -3.67 15.09 17.57
C ASN A 64 -3.51 13.67 17.00
N SER A 65 -4.62 13.03 16.63
CA SER A 65 -4.58 11.70 15.98
C SER A 65 -3.98 11.78 14.58
N VAL A 66 -4.32 12.80 13.79
CA VAL A 66 -3.70 13.05 12.48
C VAL A 66 -2.19 13.28 12.63
N GLU A 67 -1.76 14.13 13.55
CA GLU A 67 -0.32 14.38 13.80
C GLU A 67 0.42 13.10 14.26
N ARG A 68 -0.22 12.29 15.11
CA ARG A 68 0.34 11.02 15.55
C ARG A 68 0.59 10.09 14.37
N LEU A 69 -0.40 9.93 13.47
CA LEU A 69 -0.26 9.09 12.28
C LEU A 69 0.79 9.66 11.32
N THR A 70 0.80 10.98 11.09
CA THR A 70 1.79 11.67 10.25
C THR A 70 3.21 11.42 10.76
N ARG A 71 3.45 11.55 12.07
CA ARG A 71 4.77 11.28 12.67
C ARG A 71 5.22 9.84 12.48
N HIS A 72 4.29 8.87 12.52
CA HIS A 72 4.62 7.47 12.24
C HIS A 72 4.94 7.24 10.75
N LEU A 73 4.19 7.84 9.84
CA LEU A 73 4.47 7.78 8.40
C LEU A 73 5.85 8.35 8.06
N ASN A 74 6.21 9.50 8.65
CA ASN A 74 7.53 10.10 8.44
C ASN A 74 8.70 9.23 8.94
N LYS A 75 8.48 8.37 9.93
CA LYS A 75 9.47 7.39 10.40
C LYS A 75 9.60 6.17 9.51
N GLY A 76 8.64 5.98 8.61
CA GLY A 76 8.51 4.79 7.78
C GLY A 76 7.98 3.56 8.54
N ILE A 77 7.61 2.55 7.77
CA ILE A 77 7.13 1.27 8.30
C ILE A 77 8.34 0.33 8.45
N PRO A 78 8.57 -0.26 9.63
CA PRO A 78 9.68 -1.19 9.82
C PRO A 78 9.60 -2.39 8.87
N ASN A 79 10.73 -2.79 8.27
CA ASN A 79 10.82 -3.94 7.36
C ASN A 79 10.26 -5.24 7.97
N ALA A 80 10.27 -5.37 9.29
CA ALA A 80 9.67 -6.50 9.98
C ALA A 80 8.16 -6.65 9.75
N ALA A 81 7.44 -5.54 9.50
CA ALA A 81 6.02 -5.59 9.14
C ALA A 81 5.83 -6.19 7.75
N LEU A 82 6.60 -5.72 6.77
CA LEU A 82 6.59 -6.25 5.40
C LEU A 82 6.96 -7.74 5.39
N SER A 83 8.03 -8.12 6.08
CA SER A 83 8.43 -9.54 6.19
C SER A 83 7.34 -10.40 6.82
N SER A 84 6.66 -9.90 7.86
CA SER A 84 5.56 -10.62 8.51
C SER A 84 4.33 -10.71 7.62
N TYR A 85 4.03 -9.66 6.84
CA TYR A 85 2.99 -9.66 5.82
C TYR A 85 3.26 -10.72 4.76
N LEU A 86 4.42 -10.67 4.11
CA LEU A 86 4.81 -11.62 3.07
C LEU A 86 4.78 -13.08 3.58
N HIS A 87 5.29 -13.34 4.78
CA HIS A 87 5.18 -14.65 5.42
C HIS A 87 3.71 -15.07 5.66
N THR A 88 2.86 -14.13 6.02
CA THR A 88 1.44 -14.42 6.29
C THR A 88 0.69 -14.78 5.02
N ILE A 89 0.90 -14.06 3.92
CA ILE A 89 0.20 -14.30 2.65
C ILE A 89 0.71 -15.55 1.92
N ARG A 90 1.97 -15.96 2.16
CA ARG A 90 2.61 -17.10 1.48
C ARG A 90 1.77 -18.38 1.51
N LYS A 91 1.08 -18.64 2.62
CA LYS A 91 0.22 -19.83 2.78
C LYS A 91 -1.06 -19.79 1.93
N TRP A 92 -1.49 -18.61 1.48
CA TRP A 92 -2.66 -18.43 0.64
C TRP A 92 -2.34 -18.57 -0.84
N VAL A 93 -1.07 -18.47 -1.19
CA VAL A 93 -0.56 -18.49 -2.56
C VAL A 93 -0.21 -19.93 -2.96
N PRO A 94 -0.41 -20.36 -4.21
CA PRO A 94 0.06 -21.65 -4.72
C PRO A 94 1.58 -21.82 -4.59
N ASN A 95 2.07 -23.03 -4.72
CA ASN A 95 3.52 -23.31 -4.66
C ASN A 95 4.27 -22.69 -5.85
N GLU A 96 3.64 -22.67 -7.01
CA GLU A 96 4.18 -22.11 -8.26
C GLU A 96 3.21 -21.03 -8.77
N PRO A 97 3.26 -19.82 -8.20
CA PRO A 97 2.37 -18.75 -8.61
C PRO A 97 2.86 -18.07 -9.88
N VAL A 98 1.93 -17.57 -10.68
CA VAL A 98 2.22 -16.57 -11.70
C VAL A 98 2.33 -15.20 -11.02
N ILE A 99 3.40 -14.48 -11.31
CA ILE A 99 3.62 -13.11 -10.83
C ILE A 99 3.18 -12.16 -11.95
N HIS A 100 2.24 -11.29 -11.63
CA HIS A 100 1.81 -10.20 -12.50
C HIS A 100 2.54 -8.94 -12.07
N ILE A 101 3.25 -8.30 -13.00
CA ILE A 101 3.94 -7.03 -12.78
C ILE A 101 3.35 -6.02 -13.75
N ASP A 102 2.93 -4.89 -13.22
CA ASP A 102 2.34 -3.81 -14.01
C ASP A 102 2.79 -2.46 -13.48
N ASP A 103 2.88 -1.48 -14.39
CA ASP A 103 3.20 -0.10 -14.07
C ASP A 103 1.96 0.77 -14.25
N SER A 104 1.74 1.66 -13.30
CA SER A 104 0.69 2.67 -13.37
C SER A 104 1.22 4.04 -12.98
N ASP A 105 0.41 5.08 -13.22
CA ASP A 105 0.79 6.47 -12.98
C ASP A 105 -0.10 7.11 -11.91
N ILE A 106 0.50 7.90 -11.03
CA ILE A 106 -0.19 8.75 -10.07
C ILE A 106 -0.07 10.20 -10.56
N ILE A 107 -1.15 10.73 -11.12
CA ILE A 107 -1.20 12.11 -11.65
C ILE A 107 -1.38 13.10 -10.50
N LYS A 108 -0.52 14.11 -10.43
CA LYS A 108 -0.50 15.18 -9.42
C LYS A 108 -0.23 16.55 -10.05
N PRO A 109 -1.11 17.08 -10.90
CA PRO A 109 -0.87 18.31 -11.67
C PRO A 109 -0.62 19.51 -10.76
N ASP A 110 -1.31 19.60 -9.63
CA ASP A 110 -1.21 20.67 -8.65
C ASP A 110 -0.20 20.41 -7.52
N GLY A 111 0.58 19.36 -7.64
CA GLY A 111 1.56 18.92 -6.64
C GLY A 111 2.78 19.85 -6.55
N ARG A 112 2.67 21.00 -5.86
CA ARG A 112 3.75 22.00 -5.77
C ARG A 112 4.84 21.65 -4.77
N LYS A 113 4.52 20.83 -3.76
CA LYS A 113 5.42 20.51 -2.63
C LYS A 113 5.88 19.05 -2.59
N PHE A 114 5.52 18.27 -3.60
CA PHE A 114 5.94 16.87 -3.66
C PHE A 114 7.40 16.79 -4.15
N GLU A 115 8.21 16.04 -3.41
CA GLU A 115 9.61 15.83 -3.76
C GLU A 115 9.74 14.97 -5.03
N ALA A 116 10.74 15.27 -5.84
CA ALA A 116 11.08 14.53 -7.05
C ALA A 116 9.89 14.27 -8.01
N LEU A 117 8.91 15.17 -8.06
CA LEU A 117 7.76 15.02 -8.94
C LEU A 117 8.20 15.08 -10.41
N GLY A 118 8.03 13.96 -11.13
CA GLY A 118 8.40 13.80 -12.53
C GLY A 118 7.30 14.19 -13.50
N LEU A 119 7.49 13.84 -14.78
CA LEU A 119 6.45 13.85 -15.80
C LEU A 119 6.09 12.41 -16.13
N VAL A 120 4.81 12.12 -16.12
CA VAL A 120 4.25 10.80 -16.44
C VAL A 120 3.17 10.96 -17.50
N ARG A 121 2.91 9.90 -18.25
CA ARG A 121 1.85 9.92 -19.26
C ARG A 121 0.49 9.86 -18.58
N ASP A 122 -0.37 10.84 -18.83
CA ASP A 122 -1.76 10.78 -18.38
C ASP A 122 -2.57 9.93 -19.37
N GLY A 123 -2.77 8.66 -19.03
CA GLY A 123 -3.54 7.73 -19.86
C GLY A 123 -5.00 8.15 -20.05
N SER A 124 -5.58 8.87 -19.07
CA SER A 124 -6.97 9.33 -19.15
C SER A 124 -7.18 10.49 -20.15
N LYS A 125 -6.13 11.28 -20.40
CA LYS A 125 -6.13 12.41 -21.34
C LYS A 125 -5.41 12.11 -22.66
N SER A 126 -4.67 11.01 -22.74
CA SER A 126 -3.96 10.58 -23.94
C SER A 126 -4.90 9.89 -24.91
N THR A 127 -4.63 10.05 -26.20
CA THR A 127 -5.32 9.36 -27.30
C THR A 127 -4.29 8.57 -28.12
N ASP A 128 -4.75 7.77 -29.09
CA ASP A 128 -3.88 7.00 -29.99
C ASP A 128 -2.95 7.90 -30.82
N THR A 129 -3.36 9.16 -31.03
CA THR A 129 -2.61 10.13 -31.85
C THR A 129 -1.88 11.19 -31.04
N LYS A 130 -2.19 11.35 -29.73
CA LYS A 130 -1.61 12.40 -28.88
C LYS A 130 -1.36 11.92 -27.48
N ASN A 131 -0.10 11.90 -27.07
CA ASN A 131 0.29 11.66 -25.69
C ASN A 131 0.19 12.98 -24.88
N VAL A 132 -0.45 12.90 -23.72
CA VAL A 132 -0.51 13.98 -22.73
C VAL A 132 0.36 13.59 -21.56
N TYR A 133 1.22 14.51 -21.11
CA TYR A 133 2.11 14.31 -19.95
C TYR A 133 1.74 15.29 -18.86
N GLU A 134 1.68 14.81 -17.64
CA GLU A 134 1.36 15.59 -16.45
C GLU A 134 2.40 15.33 -15.37
N LYS A 135 2.45 16.18 -14.35
CA LYS A 135 3.26 15.94 -13.16
C LYS A 135 2.73 14.72 -12.40
N GLY A 136 3.64 13.85 -11.97
CA GLY A 136 3.23 12.63 -11.30
C GLY A 136 4.40 11.73 -10.90
N TYR A 137 4.03 10.52 -10.48
CA TYR A 137 4.94 9.42 -10.16
C TYR A 137 4.51 8.18 -10.92
N HIS A 138 5.47 7.30 -11.20
CA HIS A 138 5.19 5.94 -11.59
C HIS A 138 5.01 5.06 -10.36
N VAL A 139 4.19 4.03 -10.49
CA VAL A 139 4.04 2.96 -9.51
C VAL A 139 4.26 1.64 -10.20
N THR A 140 5.26 0.88 -9.77
CA THR A 140 5.43 -0.51 -10.18
C THR A 140 4.84 -1.40 -9.10
N GLU A 141 3.88 -2.23 -9.48
CA GLU A 141 3.18 -3.17 -8.59
C GLU A 141 3.46 -4.59 -9.07
N ALA A 142 3.76 -5.50 -8.13
CA ALA A 142 3.74 -6.92 -8.41
C ALA A 142 2.77 -7.64 -7.50
N CYS A 143 1.91 -8.45 -8.07
CA CYS A 143 0.93 -9.24 -7.34
C CYS A 143 0.96 -10.71 -7.75
N VAL A 144 0.43 -11.56 -6.90
CA VAL A 144 0.18 -12.98 -7.16
C VAL A 144 -1.25 -13.35 -6.83
N MET A 145 -1.79 -14.31 -7.54
CA MET A 145 -3.14 -14.82 -7.25
C MET A 145 -3.09 -15.81 -6.09
N THR A 146 -4.01 -15.67 -5.15
CA THR A 146 -4.22 -16.65 -4.09
C THR A 146 -4.94 -17.90 -4.63
N LYS A 147 -4.94 -18.99 -3.84
CA LYS A 147 -5.69 -20.23 -4.14
C LYS A 147 -7.20 -19.98 -4.32
N SER A 148 -7.73 -18.91 -3.74
CA SER A 148 -9.13 -18.47 -3.88
C SER A 148 -9.33 -17.41 -4.98
N ASN A 149 -8.34 -17.24 -5.86
CA ASN A 149 -8.37 -16.33 -7.01
C ASN A 149 -8.51 -14.84 -6.65
N HIS A 150 -7.91 -14.42 -5.52
CA HIS A 150 -7.80 -13.01 -5.16
C HIS A 150 -6.35 -12.54 -5.32
N PRO A 151 -6.10 -11.37 -5.93
CA PRO A 151 -4.75 -10.81 -6.03
C PRO A 151 -4.26 -10.34 -4.67
N VAL A 152 -2.99 -10.58 -4.38
CA VAL A 152 -2.29 -10.02 -3.22
C VAL A 152 -0.96 -9.42 -3.66
N SER A 153 -0.68 -8.22 -3.19
CA SER A 153 0.56 -7.50 -3.48
C SER A 153 1.75 -8.18 -2.81
N ILE A 154 2.84 -8.30 -3.53
CA ILE A 154 4.13 -8.78 -3.02
C ILE A 154 5.23 -7.73 -3.13
N TYR A 155 5.03 -6.72 -3.99
CA TYR A 155 5.92 -5.60 -4.20
C TYR A 155 5.11 -4.39 -4.67
N SER A 156 5.41 -3.22 -4.12
CA SER A 156 4.87 -1.95 -4.57
C SER A 156 5.91 -0.87 -4.38
N LYS A 157 6.20 -0.11 -5.42
CA LYS A 157 7.18 0.99 -5.37
C LYS A 157 6.70 2.18 -6.17
N ILE A 158 6.56 3.31 -5.48
CA ILE A 158 6.41 4.61 -6.12
C ILE A 158 7.81 5.09 -6.50
N HIS A 159 7.99 5.56 -7.72
CA HIS A 159 9.27 6.06 -8.20
C HIS A 159 9.12 7.18 -9.24
N SER A 160 10.20 7.93 -9.45
CA SER A 160 10.22 9.02 -10.42
C SER A 160 11.60 9.15 -11.06
N SER A 161 11.62 9.54 -12.34
CA SER A 161 12.86 9.89 -13.07
C SER A 161 13.61 11.09 -12.47
N LYS A 162 13.00 11.82 -11.54
CA LYS A 162 13.60 12.95 -10.82
C LYS A 162 14.27 12.54 -9.49
N GLU A 163 14.09 11.31 -9.05
CA GLU A 163 14.79 10.80 -7.86
C GLU A 163 16.27 10.61 -8.15
N LYS A 164 17.12 11.02 -7.19
CA LYS A 164 18.60 10.90 -7.33
C LYS A 164 19.06 9.44 -7.46
N THR A 165 18.30 8.51 -6.90
CA THR A 165 18.59 7.06 -6.91
C THR A 165 17.92 6.32 -8.06
N PHE A 166 17.10 7.00 -8.85
CA PHE A 166 16.43 6.39 -9.99
C PHE A 166 17.44 6.07 -11.11
N THR A 167 17.42 4.88 -11.60
CA THR A 167 18.27 4.44 -12.72
C THR A 167 17.43 4.18 -13.98
N SER A 168 16.40 3.32 -13.88
CA SER A 168 15.46 3.05 -14.96
C SER A 168 14.22 2.33 -14.44
N VAL A 169 13.13 2.38 -15.20
CA VAL A 169 11.91 1.59 -14.92
C VAL A 169 12.24 0.09 -14.93
N ASN A 170 13.08 -0.36 -15.88
CA ASN A 170 13.49 -1.77 -15.95
C ASN A 170 14.15 -2.26 -14.65
N ASN A 171 14.97 -1.42 -14.00
CA ASN A 171 15.59 -1.81 -12.73
C ASN A 171 14.52 -1.97 -11.62
N VAL A 172 13.48 -1.14 -11.61
CA VAL A 172 12.37 -1.30 -10.66
C VAL A 172 11.60 -2.61 -10.93
N THR A 173 11.39 -2.93 -12.21
CA THR A 173 10.79 -4.22 -12.63
C THR A 173 11.66 -5.41 -12.21
N PHE A 174 12.99 -5.32 -12.37
CA PHE A 174 13.91 -6.34 -11.88
C PHE A 174 13.87 -6.50 -10.36
N ASP A 175 13.78 -5.41 -9.59
CA ASP A 175 13.59 -5.46 -8.13
C ASP A 175 12.30 -6.25 -7.76
N ALA A 176 11.22 -6.03 -8.52
CA ALA A 176 9.96 -6.76 -8.33
C ALA A 176 10.11 -8.25 -8.65
N MET A 177 10.81 -8.60 -9.74
CA MET A 177 11.12 -10.00 -10.12
C MET A 177 11.98 -10.69 -9.05
N GLU A 178 13.04 -10.03 -8.56
CA GLU A 178 13.90 -10.56 -7.50
C GLU A 178 13.11 -10.76 -6.19
N ARG A 179 12.16 -9.88 -5.88
CA ARG A 179 11.25 -10.07 -4.75
C ARG A 179 10.42 -11.34 -4.91
N GLY A 180 9.85 -11.54 -6.08
CA GLY A 180 9.07 -12.73 -6.40
C GLY A 180 9.92 -14.01 -6.31
N LYS A 181 11.14 -13.99 -6.88
CA LYS A 181 12.10 -15.09 -6.80
C LYS A 181 12.49 -15.40 -5.35
N ALA A 182 12.75 -14.38 -4.53
CA ALA A 182 13.09 -14.57 -3.13
C ALA A 182 11.94 -15.22 -2.31
N MET A 183 10.68 -14.97 -2.70
CA MET A 183 9.51 -15.55 -2.02
C MET A 183 9.15 -16.95 -2.49
N PHE A 184 9.29 -17.25 -3.77
CA PHE A 184 8.72 -18.44 -4.43
C PHE A 184 9.76 -19.28 -5.18
N GLY A 185 10.95 -18.73 -5.44
CA GLY A 185 12.05 -19.48 -6.08
C GLY A 185 12.48 -20.68 -5.24
N LYS A 186 12.79 -21.76 -5.93
CA LYS A 186 13.41 -22.97 -5.35
C LYS A 186 14.91 -22.81 -5.37
#